data_199e8e9378c68cf2885f183a4e74bed9
#
_entry.id   199e8e9378c68cf2885f183a4e74bed9
#
_cell.length_a   1.000
_cell.length_b   1.000
_cell.length_c   1.000
_cell.angle_alpha   90.00
_cell.angle_beta   90.00
_cell.angle_gamma   90.00
#
_symmetry.space_group_name_H-M   'P 1'
#
loop_
_entity.id
_entity.type
_entity.pdbx_description
1 polymer ?
#
loop_
_entity_poly.entity_id
_entity_poly.type
_entity_poly.pdbx_seq_one_letter_code
_entity_poly.pdbx_strand_id
1 'polypeptide(L)'
;MWQIIKKEDEFDYLIDYPKNYETGKKYPVLIYLHGMGNVGKGVDRLATVCPVKRDRMSDDMPFIIVAPACDEHNWIIVFERLQNFISKIINSNYADKNRIYLCGSSMGGYTCWNLLIARTDIFAASVICCGGGMYFDAPRIKTPVIAVHGNLYTTVLPRESVIMAEKINENGGSAKLILHDDLSHDVWSKTFTDKKIYKWLLNKHLFSSEG
;
A
#
# COMPACT_ATOMS: atom_id res chain seq x y z
N MET A 1 -8.28 6.57 -15.72
CA MET A 1 -7.02 6.46 -16.54
C MET A 1 -5.92 7.21 -15.81
N TRP A 2 -4.73 6.62 -15.72
CA TRP A 2 -3.59 7.25 -15.04
C TRP A 2 -3.27 8.64 -15.57
N GLN A 3 -3.08 9.59 -14.65
CA GLN A 3 -2.41 10.86 -14.91
C GLN A 3 -0.99 10.74 -14.34
N ILE A 4 -0.01 11.21 -15.10
CA ILE A 4 1.39 11.25 -14.69
C ILE A 4 1.68 12.64 -14.18
N ILE A 5 2.14 12.73 -12.92
CA ILE A 5 2.57 13.98 -12.31
C ILE A 5 4.09 13.92 -12.14
N LYS A 6 4.78 14.87 -12.77
CA LYS A 6 6.24 15.03 -12.66
C LYS A 6 6.57 16.18 -11.73
N LYS A 7 7.54 16.00 -10.86
CA LYS A 7 7.95 16.97 -9.84
C LYS A 7 9.48 17.04 -9.75
N GLU A 8 10.05 18.24 -9.73
CA GLU A 8 11.51 18.43 -9.69
C GLU A 8 12.13 17.98 -8.36
N ASP A 9 11.49 18.27 -7.23
CA ASP A 9 12.06 17.99 -5.89
C ASP A 9 11.31 16.89 -5.12
N GLU A 10 10.44 16.12 -5.80
CA GLU A 10 9.62 15.08 -5.20
C GLU A 10 9.66 13.82 -6.07
N PHE A 11 8.80 12.84 -5.74
CA PHE A 11 8.58 11.70 -6.62
C PHE A 11 7.73 12.10 -7.82
N ASP A 12 8.11 11.65 -8.99
CA ASP A 12 7.14 11.46 -10.07
C ASP A 12 6.13 10.41 -9.60
N TYR A 13 4.86 10.60 -9.89
CA TYR A 13 3.84 9.65 -9.45
C TYR A 13 2.67 9.54 -10.41
N LEU A 14 2.01 8.41 -10.32
CA LEU A 14 0.73 8.17 -10.97
C LEU A 14 -0.39 8.58 -10.03
N ILE A 15 -1.42 9.21 -10.59
CA ILE A 15 -2.69 9.43 -9.91
C ILE A 15 -3.85 9.04 -10.80
N ASP A 16 -4.87 8.38 -10.23
CA ASP A 16 -6.09 8.00 -10.93
C ASP A 16 -7.31 8.32 -10.09
N TYR A 17 -8.20 9.12 -10.62
CA TYR A 17 -9.42 9.57 -9.96
C TYR A 17 -10.58 8.60 -10.26
N PRO A 18 -11.56 8.44 -9.34
CA PRO A 18 -12.75 7.65 -9.62
C PRO A 18 -13.56 8.25 -10.78
N LYS A 19 -14.35 7.40 -11.46
CA LYS A 19 -15.17 7.83 -12.63
C LYS A 19 -16.06 9.04 -12.31
N ASN A 20 -16.62 9.06 -11.09
CA ASN A 20 -17.52 10.12 -10.62
C ASN A 20 -16.80 11.10 -9.69
N TYR A 21 -15.56 11.47 -10.05
CA TYR A 21 -14.82 12.45 -9.27
C TYR A 21 -15.45 13.84 -9.39
N GLU A 22 -15.66 14.47 -8.24
CA GLU A 22 -16.17 15.84 -8.14
C GLU A 22 -15.19 16.68 -7.31
N THR A 23 -14.76 17.81 -7.85
CA THR A 23 -13.90 18.76 -7.15
C THR A 23 -14.58 19.24 -5.85
N GLY A 24 -13.81 19.28 -4.75
CA GLY A 24 -14.31 19.70 -3.44
C GLY A 24 -14.84 18.54 -2.58
N LYS A 25 -15.12 17.37 -3.13
CA LYS A 25 -15.44 16.17 -2.36
C LYS A 25 -14.17 15.46 -1.84
N LYS A 26 -14.33 14.76 -0.72
CA LYS A 26 -13.26 13.95 -0.11
C LYS A 26 -13.42 12.49 -0.50
N TYR A 27 -12.29 11.86 -0.85
CA TYR A 27 -12.26 10.49 -1.33
C TYR A 27 -11.26 9.63 -0.55
N PRO A 28 -11.53 8.32 -0.39
CA PRO A 28 -10.53 7.39 0.11
C PRO A 28 -9.32 7.36 -0.83
N VAL A 29 -8.12 7.38 -0.25
CA VAL A 29 -6.87 7.36 -1.02
C VAL A 29 -6.16 6.03 -0.82
N LEU A 30 -5.78 5.38 -1.93
CA LEU A 30 -5.02 4.14 -1.96
C LEU A 30 -3.62 4.43 -2.48
N ILE A 31 -2.61 4.37 -1.61
CA ILE A 31 -1.21 4.57 -1.95
C ILE A 31 -0.56 3.21 -2.22
N TYR A 32 0.10 3.05 -3.36
CA TYR A 32 0.78 1.82 -3.72
C TYR A 32 2.29 2.02 -3.91
N LEU A 33 3.09 1.20 -3.22
CA LEU A 33 4.55 1.19 -3.30
C LEU A 33 5.04 -0.04 -4.07
N HIS A 34 5.75 0.21 -5.17
CA HIS A 34 6.25 -0.83 -6.06
C HIS A 34 7.50 -1.54 -5.51
N GLY A 35 7.77 -2.73 -6.06
CA GLY A 35 8.96 -3.52 -5.76
C GLY A 35 10.23 -3.03 -6.49
N MET A 36 11.38 -3.64 -6.13
CA MET A 36 12.72 -3.33 -6.65
C MET A 36 12.79 -3.30 -8.19
N GLY A 37 12.06 -4.18 -8.86
CA GLY A 37 12.09 -4.30 -10.32
C GLY A 37 11.68 -3.03 -11.09
N ASN A 38 11.11 -2.02 -10.42
CA ASN A 38 10.68 -0.75 -11.03
C ASN A 38 11.51 0.47 -10.59
N VAL A 39 12.49 0.29 -9.71
CA VAL A 39 13.39 1.38 -9.28
C VAL A 39 14.14 1.96 -10.46
N GLY A 40 14.17 3.30 -10.56
CA GLY A 40 14.87 4.03 -11.61
C GLY A 40 14.31 3.87 -13.03
N LYS A 41 13.17 3.16 -13.21
CA LYS A 41 12.57 2.93 -14.53
C LYS A 41 11.54 3.97 -14.94
N GLY A 42 11.33 4.96 -14.08
CA GLY A 42 10.42 6.08 -14.31
C GLY A 42 8.94 5.73 -14.17
N VAL A 43 8.15 6.79 -14.06
CA VAL A 43 6.71 6.73 -13.83
C VAL A 43 5.93 6.16 -15.03
N ASP A 44 6.43 6.37 -16.25
CA ASP A 44 5.82 5.82 -17.47
C ASP A 44 5.83 4.28 -17.46
N ARG A 45 6.96 3.69 -17.04
CA ARG A 45 7.04 2.23 -16.85
C ARG A 45 6.08 1.77 -15.75
N LEU A 46 6.03 2.49 -14.63
CA LEU A 46 5.14 2.15 -13.53
C LEU A 46 3.67 2.14 -13.98
N ALA A 47 3.25 3.04 -14.86
CA ALA A 47 1.89 3.09 -15.41
C ALA A 47 1.50 1.80 -16.13
N THR A 48 2.45 1.11 -16.75
CA THR A 48 2.18 -0.15 -17.46
C THR A 48 2.07 -1.35 -16.54
N VAL A 49 2.83 -1.38 -15.43
CA VAL A 49 3.00 -2.58 -14.57
C VAL A 49 2.34 -2.49 -13.20
N CYS A 50 1.87 -1.31 -12.78
CA CYS A 50 1.21 -1.14 -11.49
C CYS A 50 0.04 -2.13 -11.36
N PRO A 51 0.01 -2.99 -10.32
CA PRO A 51 -1.05 -3.97 -10.17
C PRO A 51 -2.36 -3.38 -9.64
N VAL A 52 -2.28 -2.23 -8.96
CA VAL A 52 -3.44 -1.52 -8.43
C VAL A 52 -3.97 -0.58 -9.52
N LYS A 53 -4.94 -1.05 -10.28
CA LYS A 53 -5.50 -0.32 -11.43
C LYS A 53 -7.01 -0.26 -11.36
N ARG A 54 -7.59 0.80 -11.93
CA ARG A 54 -9.04 1.01 -12.00
C ARG A 54 -9.78 -0.16 -12.67
N ASP A 55 -9.25 -0.70 -13.76
CA ASP A 55 -9.81 -1.81 -14.51
C ASP A 55 -9.87 -3.14 -13.74
N ARG A 56 -9.10 -3.26 -12.65
CA ARG A 56 -9.14 -4.41 -11.72
C ARG A 56 -10.12 -4.23 -10.55
N MET A 57 -10.69 -3.04 -10.42
CA MET A 57 -11.68 -2.72 -9.41
C MET A 57 -13.10 -2.78 -10.00
N SER A 58 -14.12 -2.71 -9.17
CA SER A 58 -15.49 -2.40 -9.65
C SER A 58 -15.57 -0.92 -10.00
N ASP A 59 -16.41 -0.59 -10.98
CA ASP A 59 -16.55 0.76 -11.53
C ASP A 59 -16.99 1.81 -10.49
N ASP A 60 -17.66 1.36 -9.44
CA ASP A 60 -18.19 2.16 -8.34
C ASP A 60 -17.18 2.40 -7.20
N MET A 61 -15.96 1.84 -7.28
CA MET A 61 -14.95 2.02 -6.24
C MET A 61 -14.46 3.47 -6.21
N PRO A 62 -14.60 4.16 -5.05
CA PRO A 62 -14.39 5.60 -4.96
C PRO A 62 -12.93 6.01 -4.74
N PHE A 63 -11.97 5.10 -4.85
CA PHE A 63 -10.57 5.39 -4.54
C PHE A 63 -9.96 6.44 -5.49
N ILE A 64 -9.22 7.38 -4.93
CA ILE A 64 -8.11 8.00 -5.62
C ILE A 64 -6.89 7.11 -5.42
N ILE A 65 -6.26 6.68 -6.51
CA ILE A 65 -5.11 5.79 -6.46
C ILE A 65 -3.85 6.62 -6.71
N VAL A 66 -2.84 6.47 -5.85
CA VAL A 66 -1.56 7.20 -5.96
C VAL A 66 -0.42 6.18 -5.92
N ALA A 67 0.49 6.24 -6.89
CA ALA A 67 1.65 5.37 -6.94
C ALA A 67 2.91 6.17 -7.29
N PRO A 68 3.76 6.51 -6.31
CA PRO A 68 5.04 7.17 -6.56
C PRO A 68 6.03 6.21 -7.23
N ALA A 69 6.92 6.75 -8.05
CA ALA A 69 8.02 6.04 -8.67
C ALA A 69 9.31 6.29 -7.86
N CYS A 70 9.88 5.22 -7.30
CA CYS A 70 11.19 5.30 -6.63
C CYS A 70 12.28 5.44 -7.69
N ASP A 71 13.01 6.53 -7.63
CA ASP A 71 14.07 6.90 -8.58
C ASP A 71 15.47 6.53 -8.08
N GLU A 72 15.63 6.27 -6.79
CA GLU A 72 16.87 5.87 -6.15
C GLU A 72 16.82 4.41 -5.69
N HIS A 73 17.97 3.85 -5.31
CA HIS A 73 18.22 2.43 -5.04
C HIS A 73 17.09 1.67 -4.32
N ASN A 74 16.44 2.28 -3.35
CA ASN A 74 15.28 1.68 -2.65
C ASN A 74 14.53 2.74 -1.83
N TRP A 75 13.32 2.38 -1.37
CA TRP A 75 12.47 3.24 -0.54
C TRP A 75 13.07 3.64 0.81
N ILE A 76 14.00 2.85 1.36
CA ILE A 76 14.61 3.14 2.68
C ILE A 76 15.55 4.34 2.56
N ILE A 77 16.31 4.44 1.48
CA ILE A 77 17.22 5.59 1.25
C ILE A 77 16.42 6.89 1.13
N VAL A 78 15.24 6.84 0.53
CA VAL A 78 14.36 7.99 0.33
C VAL A 78 13.19 8.03 1.34
N PHE A 79 13.33 7.38 2.50
CA PHE A 79 12.22 7.17 3.42
C PHE A 79 11.62 8.47 3.96
N GLU A 80 12.45 9.45 4.32
CA GLU A 80 11.99 10.77 4.76
C GLU A 80 11.24 11.50 3.64
N ARG A 81 11.79 11.49 2.42
CA ARG A 81 11.13 12.07 1.23
C ARG A 81 9.78 11.38 0.97
N LEU A 82 9.71 10.04 1.15
CA LEU A 82 8.47 9.30 1.03
C LEU A 82 7.43 9.69 2.10
N GLN A 83 7.84 9.86 3.35
CA GLN A 83 6.94 10.32 4.42
C GLN A 83 6.40 11.73 4.14
N ASN A 84 7.24 12.63 3.64
CA ASN A 84 6.84 13.98 3.26
C ASN A 84 5.87 13.95 2.09
N PHE A 85 6.12 13.14 1.06
CA PHE A 85 5.22 12.91 -0.06
C PHE A 85 3.84 12.39 0.42
N ILE A 86 3.82 11.34 1.25
CA ILE A 86 2.59 10.79 1.82
C ILE A 86 1.83 11.87 2.61
N SER A 87 2.52 12.67 3.40
CA SER A 87 1.91 13.76 4.17
C SER A 87 1.25 14.81 3.26
N LYS A 88 1.85 15.15 2.12
CA LYS A 88 1.24 16.05 1.12
C LYS A 88 -0.01 15.43 0.50
N ILE A 89 0.01 14.14 0.16
CA ILE A 89 -1.15 13.43 -0.37
C ILE A 89 -2.31 13.44 0.64
N ILE A 90 -2.04 13.14 1.91
CA ILE A 90 -3.05 13.14 2.99
C ILE A 90 -3.65 14.54 3.22
N ASN A 91 -2.85 15.58 3.06
CA ASN A 91 -3.30 16.97 3.24
C ASN A 91 -3.91 17.60 1.99
N SER A 92 -3.99 16.86 0.88
CA SER A 92 -4.64 17.37 -0.34
C SER A 92 -6.13 17.64 -0.12
N ASN A 93 -6.68 18.52 -0.96
CA ASN A 93 -8.09 18.91 -0.87
C ASN A 93 -9.08 17.79 -1.25
N TYR A 94 -8.61 16.71 -1.85
CA TYR A 94 -9.41 15.55 -2.25
C TYR A 94 -9.33 14.38 -1.26
N ALA A 95 -8.38 14.34 -0.35
CA ALA A 95 -8.16 13.19 0.52
C ALA A 95 -9.12 13.18 1.73
N ASP A 96 -9.76 12.04 1.96
CA ASP A 96 -10.41 11.73 3.22
C ASP A 96 -9.36 11.16 4.19
N LYS A 97 -8.95 11.97 5.18
CA LYS A 97 -7.90 11.61 6.14
C LYS A 97 -8.21 10.35 6.96
N ASN A 98 -9.48 10.00 7.11
CA ASN A 98 -9.90 8.80 7.83
C ASN A 98 -9.85 7.54 6.97
N ARG A 99 -9.64 7.68 5.66
CA ARG A 99 -9.65 6.57 4.69
C ARG A 99 -8.42 6.60 3.79
N ILE A 100 -7.23 6.60 4.42
CA ILE A 100 -5.95 6.48 3.74
C ILE A 100 -5.48 5.03 3.86
N TYR A 101 -5.23 4.39 2.75
CA TYR A 101 -4.81 2.99 2.67
C TYR A 101 -3.43 2.87 2.05
N LEU A 102 -2.65 1.91 2.57
CA LEU A 102 -1.29 1.66 2.11
C LEU A 102 -1.17 0.25 1.54
N CYS A 103 -0.67 0.13 0.32
CA CYS A 103 -0.41 -1.14 -0.32
C CYS A 103 1.01 -1.18 -0.88
N GLY A 104 1.61 -2.36 -0.90
CA GLY A 104 2.94 -2.51 -1.48
C GLY A 104 3.31 -3.95 -1.75
N SER A 105 4.30 -4.14 -2.64
CA SER A 105 4.80 -5.46 -3.00
C SER A 105 6.32 -5.53 -2.90
N SER A 106 6.83 -6.67 -2.40
CA SER A 106 8.26 -6.95 -2.29
C SER A 106 8.98 -5.84 -1.52
N MET A 107 9.94 -5.12 -2.09
CA MET A 107 10.59 -3.94 -1.51
C MET A 107 9.57 -2.91 -1.01
N GLY A 108 8.50 -2.63 -1.77
CA GLY A 108 7.39 -1.77 -1.34
C GLY A 108 6.63 -2.37 -0.15
N GLY A 109 6.54 -3.70 -0.05
CA GLY A 109 5.98 -4.39 1.11
C GLY A 109 6.80 -4.20 2.38
N TYR A 110 8.13 -4.29 2.30
CA TYR A 110 9.03 -3.95 3.40
C TYR A 110 8.83 -2.50 3.87
N THR A 111 8.69 -1.61 2.91
CA THR A 111 8.47 -0.19 3.19
C THR A 111 7.11 0.05 3.83
N CYS A 112 6.07 -0.68 3.42
CA CYS A 112 4.77 -0.60 4.09
C CYS A 112 4.88 -0.99 5.57
N TRP A 113 5.55 -2.08 5.92
CA TRP A 113 5.78 -2.44 7.32
C TRP A 113 6.50 -1.34 8.10
N ASN A 114 7.56 -0.76 7.53
CA ASN A 114 8.31 0.33 8.18
C ASN A 114 7.44 1.59 8.36
N LEU A 115 6.61 1.94 7.37
CA LEU A 115 5.68 3.05 7.47
C LEU A 115 4.62 2.82 8.57
N LEU A 116 4.07 1.60 8.68
CA LEU A 116 3.11 1.26 9.72
C LEU A 116 3.72 1.30 11.13
N ILE A 117 5.00 0.95 11.26
CA ILE A 117 5.75 1.07 12.53
C ILE A 117 6.02 2.54 12.87
N ALA A 118 6.43 3.34 11.87
CA ALA A 118 6.80 4.74 12.06
C ALA A 118 5.59 5.67 12.22
N ARG A 119 4.47 5.36 11.54
CA ARG A 119 3.26 6.19 11.47
C ARG A 119 2.02 5.34 11.79
N THR A 120 1.76 5.20 13.08
CA THR A 120 0.67 4.35 13.60
C THR A 120 -0.72 5.00 13.51
N ASP A 121 -0.78 6.24 13.05
CA ASP A 121 -1.92 7.17 13.19
C ASP A 121 -2.53 7.63 11.86
N ILE A 122 -2.00 7.19 10.70
CA ILE A 122 -2.41 7.76 9.41
C ILE A 122 -3.05 6.76 8.43
N PHE A 123 -2.85 5.46 8.63
CA PHE A 123 -3.38 4.46 7.70
C PHE A 123 -4.56 3.71 8.31
N ALA A 124 -5.70 3.75 7.63
CA ALA A 124 -6.91 3.03 8.02
C ALA A 124 -6.79 1.51 7.83
N ALA A 125 -6.05 1.08 6.82
CA ALA A 125 -5.71 -0.33 6.59
C ALA A 125 -4.54 -0.46 5.61
N SER A 126 -3.94 -1.67 5.54
CA SER A 126 -2.84 -1.97 4.62
C SER A 126 -2.96 -3.35 3.99
N VAL A 127 -2.49 -3.49 2.74
CA VAL A 127 -2.35 -4.78 2.04
C VAL A 127 -0.90 -4.93 1.57
N ILE A 128 -0.20 -5.92 2.12
CA ILE A 128 1.25 -6.08 1.95
C ILE A 128 1.54 -7.44 1.30
N CYS A 129 2.17 -7.40 0.12
CA CYS A 129 2.51 -8.57 -0.68
C CYS A 129 4.01 -8.86 -0.60
N CYS A 130 4.40 -10.06 -0.19
CA CYS A 130 5.78 -10.57 -0.17
C CYS A 130 6.78 -9.60 0.50
N GLY A 131 6.38 -8.97 1.60
CA GLY A 131 7.24 -8.08 2.39
C GLY A 131 7.61 -8.68 3.74
N GLY A 132 8.72 -8.22 4.31
CA GLY A 132 9.14 -8.48 5.68
C GLY A 132 9.34 -7.18 6.45
N GLY A 133 9.51 -7.26 7.75
CA GLY A 133 9.69 -6.08 8.60
C GLY A 133 10.43 -6.37 9.89
N MET A 134 10.62 -5.34 10.70
CA MET A 134 11.22 -5.46 12.03
C MET A 134 10.18 -6.02 13.00
N TYR A 135 10.14 -7.34 13.13
CA TYR A 135 9.10 -8.06 13.88
C TYR A 135 9.03 -7.67 15.37
N PHE A 136 10.13 -7.25 15.98
CA PHE A 136 10.16 -6.77 17.36
C PHE A 136 9.49 -5.39 17.55
N ASP A 137 9.33 -4.61 16.47
CA ASP A 137 8.55 -3.36 16.46
C ASP A 137 7.09 -3.57 15.97
N ALA A 138 6.76 -4.75 15.47
CA ALA A 138 5.41 -5.09 14.99
C ALA A 138 4.30 -4.86 16.04
N PRO A 139 4.52 -5.02 17.36
CA PRO A 139 3.54 -4.68 18.40
C PRO A 139 3.01 -3.24 18.36
N ARG A 140 3.75 -2.33 17.75
CA ARG A 140 3.34 -0.91 17.57
C ARG A 140 2.26 -0.75 16.50
N ILE A 141 2.13 -1.70 15.57
CA ILE A 141 1.19 -1.60 14.45
C ILE A 141 -0.23 -1.85 14.96
N LYS A 142 -1.06 -0.82 14.90
CA LYS A 142 -2.49 -0.87 15.23
C LYS A 142 -3.38 -0.87 13.97
N THR A 143 -2.82 -0.49 12.85
CA THR A 143 -3.46 -0.53 11.53
C THR A 143 -3.83 -1.97 11.17
N PRO A 144 -5.09 -2.28 10.80
CA PRO A 144 -5.46 -3.58 10.26
C PRO A 144 -4.69 -3.92 8.98
N VAL A 145 -4.16 -5.14 8.89
CA VAL A 145 -3.32 -5.57 7.76
C VAL A 145 -3.84 -6.86 7.14
N ILE A 146 -3.81 -6.96 5.82
CA ILE A 146 -3.77 -8.23 5.09
C ILE A 146 -2.34 -8.41 4.56
N ALA A 147 -1.63 -9.43 5.08
CA ALA A 147 -0.33 -9.86 4.57
C ALA A 147 -0.53 -11.04 3.62
N VAL A 148 0.04 -10.95 2.40
CA VAL A 148 -0.08 -11.99 1.36
C VAL A 148 1.31 -12.46 0.95
N HIS A 149 1.53 -13.79 0.91
CA HIS A 149 2.83 -14.34 0.50
C HIS A 149 2.66 -15.61 -0.32
N GLY A 150 3.62 -15.85 -1.21
CA GLY A 150 3.69 -17.10 -1.96
C GLY A 150 4.66 -18.07 -1.28
N ASN A 151 4.21 -19.30 -0.99
CA ASN A 151 5.03 -20.31 -0.31
C ASN A 151 6.23 -20.79 -1.14
N LEU A 152 6.18 -20.58 -2.45
CA LEU A 152 7.31 -20.94 -3.35
C LEU A 152 8.33 -19.81 -3.54
N TYR A 153 8.17 -18.67 -2.83
CA TYR A 153 9.09 -17.54 -2.98
C TYR A 153 10.33 -17.74 -2.08
N THR A 154 11.49 -17.80 -2.71
CA THR A 154 12.77 -18.16 -2.04
C THR A 154 13.67 -16.98 -1.72
N THR A 155 13.45 -15.80 -2.32
CA THR A 155 14.26 -14.60 -2.05
C THR A 155 13.80 -13.89 -0.79
N VAL A 156 12.48 -13.65 -0.64
CA VAL A 156 11.86 -13.22 0.61
C VAL A 156 11.04 -14.40 1.11
N LEU A 157 11.46 -14.99 2.20
CA LEU A 157 10.81 -16.21 2.70
C LEU A 157 9.42 -15.90 3.29
N PRO A 158 8.44 -16.79 3.13
CA PRO A 158 7.08 -16.60 3.68
C PRO A 158 7.07 -16.30 5.17
N ARG A 159 8.02 -16.86 5.93
CA ARG A 159 8.17 -16.62 7.38
C ARG A 159 8.28 -15.13 7.73
N GLU A 160 8.76 -14.28 6.80
CA GLU A 160 8.85 -12.83 7.03
C GLU A 160 7.46 -12.20 7.23
N SER A 161 6.49 -12.59 6.40
CA SER A 161 5.09 -12.16 6.59
C SER A 161 4.42 -12.87 7.76
N VAL A 162 4.75 -14.14 8.00
CA VAL A 162 4.20 -14.92 9.12
C VAL A 162 4.53 -14.27 10.44
N ILE A 163 5.83 -14.02 10.71
CA ILE A 163 6.28 -13.48 12.00
C ILE A 163 5.71 -12.06 12.25
N MET A 164 5.58 -11.23 11.20
CA MET A 164 4.97 -9.90 11.34
C MET A 164 3.51 -10.02 11.75
N ALA A 165 2.73 -10.89 11.08
CA ALA A 165 1.32 -11.09 11.39
C ALA A 165 1.10 -11.68 12.81
N GLU A 166 1.92 -12.65 13.20
CA GLU A 166 1.89 -13.25 14.55
C GLU A 166 2.15 -12.19 15.62
N LYS A 167 3.23 -11.41 15.48
CA LYS A 167 3.60 -10.38 16.47
C LYS A 167 2.57 -9.25 16.59
N ILE A 168 1.91 -8.88 15.51
CA ILE A 168 0.79 -7.95 15.55
C ILE A 168 -0.38 -8.53 16.34
N ASN A 169 -0.79 -9.77 16.03
CA ASN A 169 -1.94 -10.42 16.66
C ASN A 169 -1.70 -10.75 18.13
N GLU A 170 -0.52 -11.21 18.50
CA GLU A 170 -0.11 -11.47 19.90
C GLU A 170 -0.20 -10.20 20.77
N ASN A 171 -0.11 -9.03 20.18
CA ASN A 171 -0.13 -7.74 20.88
C ASN A 171 -1.42 -6.93 20.65
N GLY A 172 -2.51 -7.63 20.33
CA GLY A 172 -3.86 -7.04 20.23
C GLY A 172 -4.11 -6.21 18.99
N GLY A 173 -3.24 -6.31 17.95
CA GLY A 173 -3.48 -5.77 16.62
C GLY A 173 -4.32 -6.73 15.77
N SER A 174 -4.45 -6.43 14.47
CA SER A 174 -5.26 -7.22 13.53
C SER A 174 -4.50 -7.45 12.22
N ALA A 175 -3.90 -8.61 12.06
CA ALA A 175 -3.23 -9.01 10.83
C ALA A 175 -3.79 -10.34 10.32
N LYS A 176 -4.37 -10.33 9.11
CA LYS A 176 -4.77 -11.53 8.39
C LYS A 176 -3.64 -11.96 7.46
N LEU A 177 -3.17 -13.19 7.61
CA LEU A 177 -2.19 -13.79 6.73
C LEU A 177 -2.88 -14.64 5.65
N ILE A 178 -2.45 -14.49 4.40
CA ILE A 178 -2.86 -15.30 3.26
C ILE A 178 -1.59 -15.88 2.61
N LEU A 179 -1.44 -17.19 2.68
CA LEU A 179 -0.37 -17.92 2.02
C LEU A 179 -0.91 -18.62 0.78
N HIS A 180 -0.19 -18.51 -0.33
CA HIS A 180 -0.51 -19.21 -1.58
C HIS A 180 0.51 -20.30 -1.83
N ASP A 181 0.09 -21.57 -1.76
CA ASP A 181 0.97 -22.74 -1.91
C ASP A 181 1.50 -22.90 -3.32
N ASP A 182 0.78 -22.36 -4.31
CA ASP A 182 1.03 -22.45 -5.74
C ASP A 182 1.77 -21.25 -6.32
N LEU A 183 2.05 -20.20 -5.54
CA LEU A 183 2.67 -18.97 -6.00
C LEU A 183 4.06 -18.74 -5.41
N SER A 184 4.91 -18.13 -6.23
CA SER A 184 6.20 -17.59 -5.82
C SER A 184 6.08 -16.08 -5.54
N HIS A 185 6.83 -15.24 -6.27
CA HIS A 185 6.95 -13.80 -6.02
C HIS A 185 5.68 -13.02 -6.39
N ASP A 186 5.05 -13.29 -7.55
CA ASP A 186 3.91 -12.50 -8.05
C ASP A 186 2.58 -12.90 -7.42
N VAL A 187 2.42 -12.63 -6.14
CA VAL A 187 1.11 -12.76 -5.47
C VAL A 187 0.23 -11.52 -5.64
N TRP A 188 0.83 -10.36 -5.94
CA TRP A 188 0.10 -9.10 -6.05
C TRP A 188 -0.85 -9.06 -7.25
N SER A 189 -0.50 -9.73 -8.35
CA SER A 189 -1.39 -9.83 -9.51
C SER A 189 -2.71 -10.50 -9.13
N LYS A 190 -2.67 -11.60 -8.38
CA LYS A 190 -3.85 -12.29 -7.85
C LYS A 190 -4.55 -11.45 -6.78
N THR A 191 -3.80 -10.86 -5.85
CA THR A 191 -4.34 -10.06 -4.74
C THR A 191 -5.13 -8.85 -5.26
N PHE A 192 -4.55 -8.06 -6.16
CA PHE A 192 -5.18 -6.83 -6.64
C PHE A 192 -6.14 -7.02 -7.83
N THR A 193 -6.44 -8.25 -8.23
CA THR A 193 -7.60 -8.60 -9.06
C THR A 193 -8.80 -9.05 -8.23
N ASP A 194 -8.61 -9.39 -6.96
CA ASP A 194 -9.70 -9.76 -6.07
C ASP A 194 -10.42 -8.50 -5.54
N LYS A 195 -11.64 -8.27 -6.03
CA LYS A 195 -12.50 -7.15 -5.62
C LYS A 195 -12.81 -7.15 -4.11
N LYS A 196 -12.71 -8.29 -3.42
CA LYS A 196 -12.92 -8.38 -1.98
C LYS A 196 -11.86 -7.61 -1.18
N ILE A 197 -10.64 -7.49 -1.71
CA ILE A 197 -9.56 -6.70 -1.11
C ILE A 197 -9.96 -5.23 -1.03
N TYR A 198 -10.46 -4.65 -2.11
CA TYR A 198 -10.88 -3.25 -2.14
C TYR A 198 -12.11 -2.99 -1.24
N LYS A 199 -13.09 -3.92 -1.23
CA LYS A 199 -14.23 -3.84 -0.31
C LYS A 199 -13.79 -3.90 1.16
N TRP A 200 -12.81 -4.77 1.47
CA TRP A 200 -12.26 -4.87 2.81
C TRP A 200 -11.56 -3.57 3.22
N LEU A 201 -10.77 -2.94 2.35
CA LEU A 201 -10.16 -1.65 2.60
C LEU A 201 -11.22 -0.59 2.91
N LEU A 202 -12.25 -0.44 2.06
CA LEU A 202 -13.31 0.57 2.24
C LEU A 202 -14.09 0.45 3.55
N ASN A 203 -14.14 -0.75 4.14
CA ASN A 203 -14.78 -0.98 5.43
C ASN A 203 -13.89 -0.63 6.64
N LYS A 204 -12.68 -0.10 6.41
CA LYS A 204 -11.73 0.33 7.45
C LYS A 204 -11.61 1.83 7.49
N HIS A 205 -11.66 2.38 8.70
CA HIS A 205 -11.53 3.80 8.97
C HIS A 205 -10.53 4.00 10.12
N LEU A 206 -9.82 5.12 10.13
CA LEU A 206 -8.87 5.46 11.21
C LEU A 206 -9.59 5.67 12.54
N PHE A 207 -10.74 6.31 12.49
CA PHE A 207 -11.63 6.48 13.62
C PHE A 207 -12.97 5.85 13.26
N SER A 208 -13.23 4.63 13.74
CA SER A 208 -14.59 4.24 14.03
C SER A 208 -14.98 5.08 15.25
N SER A 209 -15.82 6.07 15.05
CA SER A 209 -16.59 6.65 16.16
C SER A 209 -17.48 5.54 16.69
N GLU A 210 -16.95 4.72 17.58
CA GLU A 210 -17.80 4.03 18.54
C GLU A 210 -18.26 5.10 19.50
N GLY A 211 -19.50 5.60 19.23
CA GLY A 211 -20.26 6.40 20.15
C GLY A 211 -20.73 5.57 21.33
#